data_1d3613e4698bdad2f594011c124172fb
#
_entry.id   1d3613e4698bdad2f594011c124172fb
#
_cell.length_a   1.000
_cell.length_b   1.000
_cell.length_c   1.000
_cell.angle_alpha   90.00
_cell.angle_beta   90.00
_cell.angle_gamma   90.00
#
_symmetry.space_group_name_H-M   'P 1'
#
loop_
_entity.id
_entity.type
_entity.pdbx_description
1 polymer ?
#
loop_
_entity_poly.entity_id
_entity_poly.type
_entity_poly.pdbx_seq_one_letter_code
_entity_poly.pdbx_strand_id
1 'polypeptide(L)'
;MVETEQPARPAPIPQLLHAVSDRIPSPVRFCLYLVLASTPLLAISAEVFGVVSLRTVRSVFLLPLLGILAVLVVFKPNRIDRTAFAGFTWGLVACAGYDAFRLPSVYGFHLWGDFFGRIGGWATGTSSDYLAGYLWRYLGDGAGIGVVVFILAAALGAASWPRRRAVGLTVAFAVCPVWAGLVLTDGLAPAGRALFPLNATTLVLSLAGHLVSGLPTWSEIWCDVENSKSFRSSRDRRIFPGHRLKGASALHNYLASIFTAPGRRGRKRFH
;
A
#
# COMPACT_ATOMS: atom_id res chain seq x y z
N MET A 1 -10.84 20.17 59.03
CA MET A 1 -9.90 20.36 57.89
C MET A 1 -10.53 19.72 56.68
N VAL A 2 -10.98 20.53 55.72
CA VAL A 2 -11.51 20.04 54.46
C VAL A 2 -10.35 19.99 53.49
N GLU A 3 -9.96 18.77 53.10
CA GLU A 3 -8.93 18.53 52.12
C GLU A 3 -9.49 18.93 50.75
N THR A 4 -9.06 20.05 50.19
CA THR A 4 -9.45 20.51 48.85
C THR A 4 -8.74 19.63 47.86
N GLU A 5 -9.48 18.68 47.29
CA GLU A 5 -9.04 17.85 46.16
C GLU A 5 -8.66 18.76 44.99
N GLN A 6 -7.37 18.82 44.70
CA GLN A 6 -6.82 19.63 43.61
C GLN A 6 -7.24 18.93 42.29
N PRO A 7 -7.91 19.62 41.37
CA PRO A 7 -8.34 19.00 40.11
C PRO A 7 -7.12 18.48 39.34
N ALA A 8 -7.17 17.19 38.94
CA ALA A 8 -6.13 16.52 38.21
C ALA A 8 -5.79 17.33 36.93
N ARG A 9 -4.55 17.72 36.76
CA ARG A 9 -4.08 18.38 35.53
C ARG A 9 -4.32 17.48 34.33
N PRO A 10 -4.90 17.99 33.23
CA PRO A 10 -5.10 17.18 32.02
C PRO A 10 -3.73 16.68 31.52
N ALA A 11 -3.68 15.40 31.18
CA ALA A 11 -2.46 14.79 30.65
C ALA A 11 -2.02 15.51 29.37
N PRO A 12 -0.72 15.77 29.17
CA PRO A 12 -0.23 16.39 27.96
C PRO A 12 -0.57 15.55 26.73
N ILE A 13 -0.94 16.21 25.62
CA ILE A 13 -1.38 15.60 24.36
C ILE A 13 -0.52 14.40 23.92
N PRO A 14 0.83 14.44 23.99
CA PRO A 14 1.65 13.28 23.66
C PRO A 14 1.36 12.03 24.49
N GLN A 15 1.09 12.18 25.79
CA GLN A 15 0.75 11.04 26.65
C GLN A 15 -0.61 10.44 26.33
N LEU A 16 -1.60 11.26 25.98
CA LEU A 16 -2.91 10.78 25.51
C LEU A 16 -2.78 10.01 24.20
N LEU A 17 -1.99 10.52 23.25
CA LEU A 17 -1.77 9.85 21.95
C LEU A 17 -1.04 8.51 22.13
N HIS A 18 -0.05 8.43 23.02
CA HIS A 18 0.59 7.16 23.38
C HIS A 18 -0.41 6.17 23.97
N ALA A 19 -1.22 6.60 24.94
CA ALA A 19 -2.23 5.76 25.60
C ALA A 19 -3.28 5.23 24.61
N VAL A 20 -3.73 6.04 23.66
CA VAL A 20 -4.66 5.61 22.58
C VAL A 20 -3.97 4.59 21.68
N SER A 21 -2.74 4.87 21.24
CA SER A 21 -1.98 3.95 20.37
C SER A 21 -1.72 2.60 21.03
N ASP A 22 -1.52 2.56 22.36
CA ASP A 22 -1.30 1.32 23.11
C ASP A 22 -2.54 0.42 23.17
N ARG A 23 -3.72 1.00 23.05
CA ARG A 23 -5.00 0.28 23.11
C ARG A 23 -5.43 -0.32 21.78
N ILE A 24 -4.80 0.06 20.65
CA ILE A 24 -5.19 -0.44 19.33
C ILE A 24 -4.46 -1.75 19.04
N PRO A 25 -5.15 -2.91 19.01
CA PRO A 25 -4.57 -4.20 18.70
C PRO A 25 -4.04 -4.26 17.26
N SER A 26 -3.03 -5.10 17.01
CA SER A 26 -2.49 -5.33 15.65
C SER A 26 -3.55 -5.72 14.62
N PRO A 27 -4.60 -6.53 14.91
CA PRO A 27 -5.67 -6.82 13.95
C PRO A 27 -6.45 -5.58 13.52
N VAL A 28 -6.70 -4.64 14.42
CA VAL A 28 -7.39 -3.38 14.09
C VAL A 28 -6.54 -2.55 13.12
N ARG A 29 -5.24 -2.42 13.37
CA ARG A 29 -4.32 -1.75 12.43
C ARG A 29 -4.32 -2.41 11.06
N PHE A 30 -4.29 -3.73 11.02
CA PHE A 30 -4.38 -4.50 9.79
C PHE A 30 -5.64 -4.11 8.99
N CYS A 31 -6.81 -4.11 9.65
CA CYS A 31 -8.06 -3.68 9.02
C CYS A 31 -8.03 -2.21 8.59
N LEU A 32 -7.49 -1.30 9.42
CA LEU A 32 -7.38 0.12 9.06
C LEU A 32 -6.53 0.33 7.80
N TYR A 33 -5.40 -0.38 7.65
CA TYR A 33 -4.61 -0.31 6.43
C TYR A 33 -5.33 -0.89 5.23
N LEU A 34 -6.00 -2.03 5.36
CA LEU A 34 -6.77 -2.61 4.25
C LEU A 34 -7.89 -1.67 3.81
N VAL A 35 -8.62 -1.10 4.75
CA VAL A 35 -9.70 -0.14 4.47
C VAL A 35 -9.12 1.10 3.80
N LEU A 36 -8.10 1.74 4.38
CA LEU A 36 -7.48 2.93 3.79
C LEU A 36 -6.98 2.65 2.36
N ALA A 37 -6.26 1.56 2.18
CA ALA A 37 -5.61 1.22 0.93
C ALA A 37 -6.58 0.77 -0.18
N SER A 38 -7.73 0.18 0.18
CA SER A 38 -8.76 -0.21 -0.78
C SER A 38 -9.72 0.92 -1.13
N THR A 39 -9.87 1.91 -0.25
CA THR A 39 -10.85 3.00 -0.40
C THR A 39 -10.68 3.79 -1.69
N PRO A 40 -9.48 4.18 -2.17
CA PRO A 40 -9.34 4.96 -3.39
C PRO A 40 -9.93 4.26 -4.62
N LEU A 41 -9.67 2.96 -4.78
CA LEU A 41 -10.20 2.18 -5.89
C LEU A 41 -11.72 1.98 -5.78
N LEU A 42 -12.20 1.63 -4.59
CA LEU A 42 -13.63 1.46 -4.33
C LEU A 42 -14.40 2.78 -4.46
N ALA A 43 -13.78 3.91 -4.15
CA ALA A 43 -14.39 5.23 -4.27
C ALA A 43 -14.64 5.63 -5.74
N ILE A 44 -13.75 5.24 -6.67
CA ILE A 44 -14.00 5.42 -8.11
C ILE A 44 -15.25 4.62 -8.52
N SER A 45 -15.35 3.36 -8.09
CA SER A 45 -16.54 2.54 -8.37
C SER A 45 -17.81 3.16 -7.77
N ALA A 46 -17.74 3.66 -6.54
CA ALA A 46 -18.87 4.29 -5.88
C ALA A 46 -19.31 5.58 -6.59
N GLU A 47 -18.39 6.41 -7.08
CA GLU A 47 -18.66 7.59 -7.91
C GLU A 47 -19.34 7.19 -9.23
N VAL A 48 -18.78 6.19 -9.93
CA VAL A 48 -19.28 5.69 -11.21
C VAL A 48 -20.72 5.16 -11.12
N PHE A 49 -21.05 4.51 -9.99
CA PHE A 49 -22.42 4.06 -9.69
C PHE A 49 -23.33 5.14 -9.09
N GLY A 50 -22.81 6.34 -8.83
CA GLY A 50 -23.58 7.45 -8.22
C GLY A 50 -23.95 7.20 -6.75
N VAL A 51 -23.26 6.31 -6.05
CA VAL A 51 -23.52 5.96 -4.64
C VAL A 51 -23.02 7.05 -3.69
N VAL A 52 -21.79 7.50 -3.90
CA VAL A 52 -21.15 8.55 -3.12
C VAL A 52 -20.07 9.26 -3.93
N SER A 53 -19.96 10.59 -3.79
CA SER A 53 -18.97 11.34 -4.56
C SER A 53 -17.55 11.08 -4.06
N LEU A 54 -16.59 11.03 -4.99
CA LEU A 54 -15.17 10.87 -4.73
C LEU A 54 -14.65 11.98 -3.80
N ARG A 55 -15.15 13.20 -3.99
CA ARG A 55 -14.88 14.34 -3.11
C ARG A 55 -15.29 14.08 -1.67
N THR A 56 -16.49 13.52 -1.45
CA THR A 56 -16.99 13.17 -0.11
C THR A 56 -16.13 12.09 0.53
N VAL A 57 -15.85 11.00 -0.19
CA VAL A 57 -14.99 9.91 0.32
C VAL A 57 -13.61 10.44 0.71
N ARG A 58 -13.00 11.28 -0.14
CA ARG A 58 -11.71 11.91 0.17
C ARG A 58 -11.77 12.70 1.47
N SER A 59 -12.76 13.59 1.61
CA SER A 59 -12.77 14.58 2.69
C SER A 59 -13.24 13.98 4.02
N VAL A 60 -14.26 13.13 3.98
CA VAL A 60 -14.93 12.62 5.20
C VAL A 60 -14.29 11.32 5.66
N PHE A 61 -13.68 10.56 4.77
CA PHE A 61 -13.19 9.22 5.09
C PHE A 61 -11.67 9.07 4.93
N LEU A 62 -11.13 9.32 3.74
CA LEU A 62 -9.70 9.09 3.45
C LEU A 62 -8.78 9.98 4.30
N LEU A 63 -8.99 11.29 4.31
CA LEU A 63 -8.13 12.21 5.05
C LEU A 63 -8.16 11.98 6.57
N PRO A 64 -9.32 11.80 7.23
CA PRO A 64 -9.35 11.47 8.65
C PRO A 64 -8.68 10.13 8.97
N LEU A 65 -8.91 9.09 8.17
CA LEU A 65 -8.31 7.77 8.38
C LEU A 65 -6.79 7.81 8.18
N LEU A 66 -6.31 8.54 7.18
CA LEU A 66 -4.88 8.78 6.96
C LEU A 66 -4.27 9.52 8.17
N GLY A 67 -4.95 10.53 8.70
CA GLY A 67 -4.53 11.25 9.91
C GLY A 67 -4.42 10.32 11.13
N ILE A 68 -5.41 9.47 11.35
CA ILE A 68 -5.38 8.47 12.44
C ILE A 68 -4.18 7.53 12.28
N LEU A 69 -3.97 6.97 11.09
CA LEU A 69 -2.85 6.06 10.84
C LEU A 69 -1.50 6.77 10.96
N ALA A 70 -1.38 8.01 10.49
CA ALA A 70 -0.16 8.80 10.66
C ALA A 70 0.21 9.00 12.14
N VAL A 71 -0.77 9.34 12.98
CA VAL A 71 -0.58 9.43 14.43
C VAL A 71 -0.12 8.08 15.01
N LEU A 72 -0.77 6.98 14.64
CA LEU A 72 -0.42 5.65 15.13
C LEU A 72 1.01 5.24 14.73
N VAL A 73 1.42 5.54 13.49
CA VAL A 73 2.77 5.23 12.98
C VAL A 73 3.83 6.04 13.72
N VAL A 74 3.59 7.35 13.93
CA VAL A 74 4.57 8.24 14.56
C VAL A 74 4.78 7.89 16.05
N PHE A 75 3.69 7.67 16.78
CA PHE A 75 3.78 7.48 18.24
C PHE A 75 4.05 6.03 18.67
N LYS A 76 3.64 5.05 17.86
CA LYS A 76 3.86 3.62 18.16
C LYS A 76 4.06 2.80 16.90
N PRO A 77 5.23 2.86 16.25
CA PRO A 77 5.47 2.11 15.03
C PRO A 77 5.36 0.60 15.26
N ASN A 78 4.67 -0.10 14.33
CA ASN A 78 4.41 -1.53 14.36
C ASN A 78 5.04 -2.20 13.13
N ARG A 79 5.18 -3.53 13.17
CA ARG A 79 5.64 -4.31 12.01
C ARG A 79 4.72 -4.17 10.80
N ILE A 80 3.41 -4.07 11.01
CA ILE A 80 2.43 -3.85 9.95
C ILE A 80 2.68 -2.53 9.22
N ASP A 81 3.07 -1.47 9.94
CA ASP A 81 3.37 -0.16 9.35
C ASP A 81 4.52 -0.25 8.34
N ARG A 82 5.55 -1.05 8.67
CA ARG A 82 6.69 -1.30 7.77
C ARG A 82 6.28 -2.09 6.53
N THR A 83 5.43 -3.11 6.71
CA THR A 83 4.87 -3.88 5.60
C THR A 83 4.03 -2.99 4.70
N ALA A 84 3.19 -2.13 5.29
CA ALA A 84 2.38 -1.17 4.56
C ALA A 84 3.25 -0.16 3.79
N PHE A 85 4.32 0.36 4.43
CA PHE A 85 5.26 1.27 3.76
C PHE A 85 6.01 0.61 2.60
N ALA A 86 6.47 -0.63 2.78
CA ALA A 86 7.07 -1.39 1.68
C ALA A 86 6.06 -1.58 0.53
N GLY A 87 4.81 -1.98 0.85
CA GLY A 87 3.75 -2.10 -0.14
C GLY A 87 3.44 -0.78 -0.84
N PHE A 88 3.42 0.33 -0.10
CA PHE A 88 3.25 1.68 -0.66
C PHE A 88 4.34 2.00 -1.68
N THR A 89 5.60 1.80 -1.33
CA THR A 89 6.74 2.09 -2.22
C THR A 89 6.71 1.24 -3.47
N TRP A 90 6.52 -0.07 -3.34
CA TRP A 90 6.45 -0.99 -4.49
C TRP A 90 5.18 -0.79 -5.32
N GLY A 91 4.09 -0.37 -4.71
CA GLY A 91 2.89 0.04 -5.42
C GLY A 91 3.11 1.27 -6.31
N LEU A 92 3.89 2.26 -5.84
CA LEU A 92 4.31 3.40 -6.68
C LEU A 92 5.17 2.94 -7.87
N VAL A 93 6.13 2.04 -7.64
CA VAL A 93 6.98 1.49 -8.72
C VAL A 93 6.14 0.73 -9.74
N ALA A 94 5.21 -0.12 -9.29
CA ALA A 94 4.31 -0.85 -10.16
C ALA A 94 3.40 0.08 -10.97
N CYS A 95 2.90 1.15 -10.35
CA CYS A 95 2.11 2.18 -11.00
C CYS A 95 2.92 2.91 -12.08
N ALA A 96 4.17 3.27 -11.80
CA ALA A 96 5.08 3.87 -12.79
C ALA A 96 5.36 2.91 -13.96
N GLY A 97 5.55 1.61 -13.68
CA GLY A 97 5.69 0.58 -14.71
C GLY A 97 4.46 0.43 -15.59
N TYR A 98 3.26 0.46 -14.99
CA TYR A 98 2.01 0.51 -15.73
C TYR A 98 1.93 1.76 -16.62
N ASP A 99 2.24 2.93 -16.09
CA ASP A 99 2.15 4.18 -16.82
C ASP A 99 3.23 4.30 -17.92
N ALA A 100 4.41 3.70 -17.74
CA ALA A 100 5.41 3.57 -18.80
C ALA A 100 4.88 2.80 -20.02
N PHE A 101 3.98 1.83 -19.81
CA PHE A 101 3.25 1.14 -20.88
C PHE A 101 2.06 1.96 -21.39
N ARG A 102 1.29 2.55 -20.46
CA ARG A 102 0.03 3.26 -20.78
C ARG A 102 0.26 4.57 -21.52
N LEU A 103 1.21 5.41 -21.06
CA LEU A 103 1.39 6.76 -21.62
C LEU A 103 1.72 6.77 -23.12
N PRO A 104 2.62 5.91 -23.65
CA PRO A 104 2.79 5.77 -25.10
C PRO A 104 1.49 5.35 -25.81
N SER A 105 0.71 4.44 -25.21
CA SER A 105 -0.55 3.97 -25.81
C SER A 105 -1.61 5.07 -25.89
N VAL A 106 -1.65 5.98 -24.89
CA VAL A 106 -2.59 7.11 -24.86
C VAL A 106 -2.11 8.26 -25.73
N TYR A 107 -0.90 8.76 -25.53
CA TYR A 107 -0.42 10.00 -26.12
C TYR A 107 0.38 9.81 -27.42
N GLY A 108 1.02 8.63 -27.59
CA GLY A 108 1.79 8.30 -28.79
C GLY A 108 0.91 7.64 -29.86
N PHE A 109 0.17 6.62 -29.50
CA PHE A 109 -0.60 5.81 -30.45
C PHE A 109 -2.11 6.14 -30.47
N HIS A 110 -2.59 6.95 -29.53
CA HIS A 110 -4.01 7.33 -29.40
C HIS A 110 -4.98 6.13 -29.36
N LEU A 111 -4.55 5.03 -28.75
CA LEU A 111 -5.33 3.77 -28.69
C LEU A 111 -6.47 3.83 -27.67
N TRP A 112 -6.36 4.67 -26.66
CA TRP A 112 -7.38 4.91 -25.65
C TRP A 112 -7.27 6.32 -25.08
N GLY A 113 -8.37 6.80 -24.43
CA GLY A 113 -8.43 8.16 -23.88
C GLY A 113 -7.73 8.28 -22.53
N ASP A 114 -7.37 9.51 -22.19
CA ASP A 114 -6.93 9.86 -20.84
C ASP A 114 -8.14 10.29 -20.00
N PHE A 115 -8.35 9.59 -18.90
CA PHE A 115 -9.47 9.80 -17.98
C PHE A 115 -9.04 10.40 -16.62
N PHE A 116 -7.75 10.61 -16.40
CA PHE A 116 -7.28 11.10 -15.09
C PHE A 116 -7.71 12.52 -14.77
N GLY A 117 -7.80 13.37 -15.78
CA GLY A 117 -8.38 14.71 -15.57
C GLY A 117 -9.80 14.64 -15.00
N ARG A 118 -10.62 13.69 -15.46
CA ARG A 118 -11.99 13.50 -14.95
C ARG A 118 -11.99 12.96 -13.52
N ILE A 119 -11.17 11.95 -13.22
CA ILE A 119 -11.04 11.40 -11.85
C ILE A 119 -10.60 12.51 -10.89
N GLY A 120 -9.60 13.31 -11.27
CA GLY A 120 -9.17 14.44 -10.46
C GLY A 120 -10.27 15.51 -10.29
N GLY A 121 -11.03 15.78 -11.34
CA GLY A 121 -12.21 16.64 -11.28
C GLY A 121 -13.24 16.14 -10.26
N TRP A 122 -13.55 14.85 -10.25
CA TRP A 122 -14.42 14.23 -9.22
C TRP A 122 -13.83 14.38 -7.81
N ALA A 123 -12.52 14.19 -7.66
CA ALA A 123 -11.86 14.30 -6.37
C ALA A 123 -11.83 15.75 -5.84
N THR A 124 -11.73 16.76 -6.69
CA THR A 124 -11.63 18.18 -6.31
C THR A 124 -12.97 18.92 -6.38
N GLY A 125 -13.94 18.39 -7.12
CA GLY A 125 -15.22 19.03 -7.40
C GLY A 125 -15.14 20.04 -8.54
N THR A 126 -14.16 19.90 -9.44
CA THR A 126 -14.00 20.69 -10.68
C THR A 126 -14.38 19.87 -11.91
N SER A 127 -14.42 20.49 -13.10
CA SER A 127 -14.72 19.77 -14.34
C SER A 127 -13.58 18.84 -14.76
N SER A 128 -12.33 19.21 -14.48
CA SER A 128 -11.13 18.41 -14.77
C SER A 128 -9.95 18.91 -13.93
N ASP A 129 -9.14 18.00 -13.41
CA ASP A 129 -7.92 18.29 -12.65
C ASP A 129 -6.90 17.15 -12.82
N TYR A 130 -5.95 17.32 -13.71
CA TYR A 130 -4.94 16.30 -14.00
C TYR A 130 -4.00 16.05 -12.84
N LEU A 131 -3.61 17.09 -12.10
CA LEU A 131 -2.72 16.93 -10.95
C LEU A 131 -3.38 16.06 -9.86
N ALA A 132 -4.61 16.39 -9.49
CA ALA A 132 -5.36 15.60 -8.53
C ALA A 132 -5.62 14.17 -9.04
N GLY A 133 -5.87 13.99 -10.34
CA GLY A 133 -6.05 12.70 -10.97
C GLY A 133 -4.80 11.82 -10.89
N TYR A 134 -3.63 12.36 -11.20
CA TYR A 134 -2.36 11.64 -11.07
C TYR A 134 -1.98 11.39 -9.60
N LEU A 135 -2.20 12.33 -8.69
CA LEU A 135 -2.03 12.09 -7.26
C LEU A 135 -2.93 10.95 -6.78
N TRP A 136 -4.20 10.94 -7.21
CA TRP A 136 -5.12 9.83 -6.91
C TRP A 136 -4.59 8.51 -7.45
N ARG A 137 -4.16 8.50 -8.71
CA ARG A 137 -3.60 7.33 -9.38
C ARG A 137 -2.39 6.74 -8.66
N TYR A 138 -1.41 7.58 -8.29
CA TYR A 138 -0.17 7.10 -7.68
C TYR A 138 -0.33 6.82 -6.19
N LEU A 139 -0.84 7.79 -5.42
CA LEU A 139 -0.93 7.67 -3.96
C LEU A 139 -2.14 6.84 -3.51
N GLY A 140 -3.25 6.94 -4.24
CA GLY A 140 -4.47 6.18 -3.96
C GLY A 140 -4.42 4.78 -4.54
N ASP A 141 -4.55 4.66 -5.86
CA ASP A 141 -4.71 3.36 -6.52
C ASP A 141 -3.40 2.56 -6.50
N GLY A 142 -2.31 3.10 -7.05
CA GLY A 142 -1.05 2.37 -7.19
C GLY A 142 -0.45 1.96 -5.85
N ALA A 143 -0.21 2.93 -4.99
CA ALA A 143 0.32 2.67 -3.66
C ALA A 143 -0.68 1.87 -2.80
N GLY A 144 -1.98 2.15 -2.89
CA GLY A 144 -3.03 1.42 -2.18
C GLY A 144 -3.05 -0.06 -2.56
N ILE A 145 -3.07 -0.39 -3.85
CA ILE A 145 -2.99 -1.78 -4.33
C ILE A 145 -1.73 -2.47 -3.78
N GLY A 146 -0.57 -1.80 -3.82
CA GLY A 146 0.66 -2.32 -3.26
C GLY A 146 0.55 -2.62 -1.76
N VAL A 147 -0.02 -1.71 -0.97
CA VAL A 147 -0.26 -1.93 0.48
C VAL A 147 -1.16 -3.14 0.70
N VAL A 148 -2.27 -3.28 -0.02
CA VAL A 148 -3.18 -4.42 0.11
C VAL A 148 -2.46 -5.73 -0.19
N VAL A 149 -1.73 -5.80 -1.32
CA VAL A 149 -0.98 -7.00 -1.72
C VAL A 149 0.04 -7.40 -0.67
N PHE A 150 0.84 -6.45 -0.16
CA PHE A 150 1.88 -6.73 0.82
C PHE A 150 1.32 -7.19 2.17
N ILE A 151 0.27 -6.53 2.64
CA ILE A 151 -0.37 -6.89 3.91
C ILE A 151 -1.03 -8.27 3.81
N LEU A 152 -1.75 -8.57 2.71
CA LEU A 152 -2.35 -9.88 2.48
C LEU A 152 -1.28 -10.95 2.31
N ALA A 153 -0.22 -10.70 1.54
CA ALA A 153 0.89 -11.61 1.37
C ALA A 153 1.58 -11.94 2.71
N ALA A 154 1.76 -10.92 3.56
CA ALA A 154 2.32 -11.12 4.90
C ALA A 154 1.38 -11.95 5.80
N ALA A 155 0.07 -11.67 5.76
CA ALA A 155 -0.93 -12.43 6.52
C ALA A 155 -1.01 -13.91 6.08
N LEU A 156 -0.86 -14.18 4.78
CA LEU A 156 -0.85 -15.52 4.21
C LEU A 156 0.51 -16.24 4.38
N GLY A 157 1.52 -15.56 4.92
CA GLY A 157 2.87 -16.11 5.04
C GLY A 157 3.57 -16.35 3.69
N ALA A 158 3.24 -15.57 2.67
CA ALA A 158 3.72 -15.75 1.29
C ALA A 158 5.24 -15.67 1.15
N ALA A 159 5.94 -15.06 2.11
CA ALA A 159 7.41 -15.04 2.17
C ALA A 159 8.04 -16.46 2.27
N SER A 160 7.27 -17.45 2.74
CA SER A 160 7.70 -18.85 2.79
C SER A 160 7.34 -19.67 1.55
N TRP A 161 6.57 -19.10 0.62
CA TRP A 161 6.08 -19.79 -0.56
C TRP A 161 7.16 -19.90 -1.65
N PRO A 162 7.10 -20.92 -2.51
CA PRO A 162 7.93 -20.93 -3.71
C PRO A 162 7.54 -19.76 -4.63
N ARG A 163 8.54 -19.18 -5.31
CA ARG A 163 8.40 -18.00 -6.17
C ARG A 163 7.17 -18.09 -7.10
N ARG A 164 6.93 -19.26 -7.71
CA ARG A 164 5.79 -19.46 -8.63
C ARG A 164 4.43 -19.19 -7.96
N ARG A 165 4.25 -19.62 -6.71
CA ARG A 165 3.00 -19.37 -5.97
C ARG A 165 2.83 -17.90 -5.60
N ALA A 166 3.92 -17.27 -5.18
CA ALA A 166 3.90 -15.85 -4.84
C ALA A 166 3.58 -14.99 -6.08
N VAL A 167 4.23 -15.24 -7.21
CA VAL A 167 3.91 -14.59 -8.50
C VAL A 167 2.45 -14.85 -8.90
N GLY A 168 2.00 -16.11 -8.78
CA GLY A 168 0.61 -16.49 -9.07
C GLY A 168 -0.41 -15.70 -8.25
N LEU A 169 -0.15 -15.47 -6.96
CA LEU A 169 -1.02 -14.66 -6.10
C LEU A 169 -1.12 -13.21 -6.61
N THR A 170 0.00 -12.60 -7.01
CA THR A 170 -0.01 -11.22 -7.50
C THR A 170 -0.73 -11.10 -8.82
N VAL A 171 -0.46 -11.99 -9.75
CA VAL A 171 -1.16 -12.02 -11.04
C VAL A 171 -2.66 -12.24 -10.83
N ALA A 172 -3.05 -13.19 -9.96
CA ALA A 172 -4.44 -13.41 -9.62
C ALA A 172 -5.08 -12.17 -8.99
N PHE A 173 -4.37 -11.46 -8.11
CA PHE A 173 -4.85 -10.22 -7.51
C PHE A 173 -4.97 -9.10 -8.54
N ALA A 174 -3.98 -8.92 -9.41
CA ALA A 174 -4.00 -7.89 -10.46
C ALA A 174 -5.14 -8.14 -11.48
N VAL A 175 -5.40 -9.40 -11.82
CA VAL A 175 -6.42 -9.76 -12.82
C VAL A 175 -7.82 -9.86 -12.22
N CYS A 176 -8.00 -10.59 -11.10
CA CYS A 176 -9.34 -10.86 -10.60
C CYS A 176 -9.99 -9.67 -9.88
N PRO A 177 -9.49 -9.18 -8.74
CA PRO A 177 -10.16 -8.06 -8.06
C PRO A 177 -9.89 -6.70 -8.73
N VAL A 178 -8.67 -6.45 -9.26
CA VAL A 178 -8.35 -5.12 -9.79
C VAL A 178 -8.86 -4.96 -11.21
N TRP A 179 -8.32 -5.71 -12.17
CA TRP A 179 -8.72 -5.56 -13.58
C TRP A 179 -10.16 -5.97 -13.84
N ALA A 180 -10.59 -7.14 -13.41
CA ALA A 180 -11.97 -7.59 -13.63
C ALA A 180 -12.97 -6.71 -12.85
N GLY A 181 -12.62 -6.25 -11.66
CA GLY A 181 -13.42 -5.30 -10.88
C GLY A 181 -13.60 -3.98 -11.63
N LEU A 182 -12.53 -3.43 -12.23
CA LEU A 182 -12.58 -2.25 -13.07
C LEU A 182 -13.48 -2.45 -14.28
N VAL A 183 -13.28 -3.53 -15.04
CA VAL A 183 -14.09 -3.87 -16.22
C VAL A 183 -15.57 -4.02 -15.88
N LEU A 184 -15.89 -4.67 -14.75
CA LEU A 184 -17.27 -4.79 -14.28
C LEU A 184 -17.85 -3.43 -13.90
N THR A 185 -17.12 -2.61 -13.16
CA THR A 185 -17.55 -1.27 -12.77
C THR A 185 -17.86 -0.43 -14.00
N ASP A 186 -16.93 -0.38 -14.96
CA ASP A 186 -17.09 0.42 -16.16
C ASP A 186 -18.17 -0.13 -17.10
N GLY A 187 -18.33 -1.46 -17.16
CA GLY A 187 -19.34 -2.11 -17.99
C GLY A 187 -20.77 -1.97 -17.48
N LEU A 188 -20.96 -2.02 -16.18
CA LEU A 188 -22.29 -2.00 -15.56
C LEU A 188 -22.91 -0.62 -15.47
N ALA A 189 -22.09 0.44 -15.40
CA ALA A 189 -22.58 1.81 -15.26
C ALA A 189 -22.35 2.66 -16.52
N PRO A 190 -23.34 3.47 -16.95
CA PRO A 190 -23.16 4.38 -18.10
C PRO A 190 -22.00 5.37 -17.91
N ALA A 191 -21.81 5.89 -16.68
CA ALA A 191 -20.71 6.80 -16.36
C ALA A 191 -19.34 6.10 -16.49
N GLY A 192 -19.24 4.81 -16.15
CA GLY A 192 -18.04 4.00 -16.34
C GLY A 192 -17.70 3.80 -17.81
N ARG A 193 -18.68 3.46 -18.65
CA ARG A 193 -18.47 3.35 -20.11
C ARG A 193 -18.04 4.67 -20.74
N ALA A 194 -18.50 5.81 -20.20
CA ALA A 194 -18.07 7.14 -20.64
C ALA A 194 -16.66 7.50 -20.15
N LEU A 195 -16.23 6.92 -19.02
CA LEU A 195 -14.88 7.06 -18.48
C LEU A 195 -13.86 6.20 -19.22
N PHE A 196 -14.21 4.92 -19.39
CA PHE A 196 -13.36 3.90 -19.99
C PHE A 196 -14.15 3.08 -21.04
N PRO A 197 -14.05 3.42 -22.34
CA PRO A 197 -14.76 2.68 -23.38
C PRO A 197 -14.32 1.21 -23.46
N LEU A 198 -15.25 0.28 -23.25
CA LEU A 198 -14.99 -1.15 -23.29
C LEU A 198 -15.04 -1.66 -24.72
N ASN A 199 -13.89 -1.74 -25.37
CA ASN A 199 -13.69 -2.39 -26.66
C ASN A 199 -12.51 -3.37 -26.57
N ALA A 200 -12.31 -4.19 -27.59
CA ALA A 200 -11.24 -5.21 -27.57
C ALA A 200 -9.85 -4.60 -27.32
N THR A 201 -9.55 -3.45 -27.93
CA THR A 201 -8.25 -2.78 -27.77
C THR A 201 -8.04 -2.32 -26.33
N THR A 202 -9.01 -1.61 -25.74
CA THR A 202 -8.89 -1.11 -24.36
C THR A 202 -8.84 -2.24 -23.34
N LEU A 203 -9.60 -3.33 -23.55
CA LEU A 203 -9.58 -4.50 -22.68
C LEU A 203 -8.21 -5.20 -22.72
N VAL A 204 -7.66 -5.45 -23.92
CA VAL A 204 -6.35 -6.10 -24.06
C VAL A 204 -5.24 -5.23 -23.51
N LEU A 205 -5.22 -3.93 -23.83
CA LEU A 205 -4.20 -3.02 -23.35
C LEU A 205 -4.25 -2.84 -21.83
N SER A 206 -5.44 -2.69 -21.24
CA SER A 206 -5.57 -2.57 -19.80
C SER A 206 -5.17 -3.85 -19.08
N LEU A 207 -5.52 -5.02 -19.59
CA LEU A 207 -5.08 -6.31 -19.05
C LEU A 207 -3.55 -6.43 -19.12
N ALA A 208 -2.96 -6.14 -20.28
CA ALA A 208 -1.49 -6.16 -20.44
C ALA A 208 -0.80 -5.22 -19.45
N GLY A 209 -1.32 -4.01 -19.25
CA GLY A 209 -0.81 -3.06 -18.27
C GLY A 209 -0.86 -3.61 -16.84
N HIS A 210 -1.96 -4.27 -16.44
CA HIS A 210 -2.07 -4.90 -15.11
C HIS A 210 -1.11 -6.09 -14.95
N LEU A 211 -0.87 -6.86 -16.00
CA LEU A 211 0.13 -7.93 -15.98
C LEU A 211 1.55 -7.38 -15.87
N VAL A 212 1.88 -6.33 -16.62
CA VAL A 212 3.19 -5.67 -16.57
C VAL A 212 3.44 -5.08 -15.19
N SER A 213 2.47 -4.41 -14.58
CA SER A 213 2.60 -3.84 -13.23
C SER A 213 2.76 -4.89 -12.12
N GLY A 214 2.21 -6.08 -12.32
CA GLY A 214 2.33 -7.19 -11.35
C GLY A 214 3.72 -7.84 -11.31
N LEU A 215 4.50 -7.78 -12.38
CA LEU A 215 5.78 -8.50 -12.50
C LEU A 215 6.94 -7.91 -11.68
N PRO A 216 7.19 -6.59 -11.63
CA PRO A 216 8.32 -6.01 -10.90
C PRO A 216 8.21 -6.15 -9.39
N THR A 217 7.00 -6.04 -8.88
CA THR A 217 6.70 -6.01 -7.43
C THR A 217 7.22 -7.25 -6.71
N TRP A 218 7.30 -8.39 -7.36
CA TRP A 218 7.68 -9.67 -6.75
C TRP A 218 9.11 -10.12 -7.02
N SER A 219 9.69 -9.73 -8.16
CA SER A 219 11.08 -10.08 -8.43
C SER A 219 12.03 -9.46 -7.40
N GLU A 220 11.77 -8.23 -7.01
CA GLU A 220 12.57 -7.48 -6.03
C GLU A 220 12.36 -7.95 -4.59
N ILE A 221 11.10 -8.24 -4.19
CA ILE A 221 10.81 -8.83 -2.87
C ILE A 221 11.58 -10.14 -2.68
N TRP A 222 11.67 -10.98 -3.74
CA TRP A 222 12.38 -12.24 -3.69
C TRP A 222 13.90 -12.07 -3.64
N CYS A 223 14.47 -11.16 -4.42
CA CYS A 223 15.90 -10.89 -4.39
C CYS A 223 16.36 -10.47 -2.99
N ASP A 224 15.59 -9.62 -2.32
CA ASP A 224 15.91 -9.15 -0.98
C ASP A 224 15.69 -10.22 0.09
N VAL A 225 14.66 -11.07 -0.04
CA VAL A 225 14.43 -12.22 0.86
C VAL A 225 15.54 -13.27 0.70
N GLU A 226 16.00 -13.56 -0.51
CA GLU A 226 17.12 -14.46 -0.76
C GLU A 226 18.44 -13.91 -0.22
N ASN A 227 18.72 -12.62 -0.45
CA ASN A 227 19.90 -11.95 0.08
C ASN A 227 19.90 -11.94 1.62
N SER A 228 18.77 -11.72 2.25
CA SER A 228 18.64 -11.78 3.71
C SER A 228 18.84 -13.18 4.27
N LYS A 229 18.40 -14.23 3.57
CA LYS A 229 18.66 -15.65 3.92
C LYS A 229 20.15 -15.98 3.80
N SER A 230 20.80 -15.55 2.75
CA SER A 230 22.24 -15.75 2.51
C SER A 230 23.08 -15.05 3.58
N PHE A 231 22.77 -13.80 3.89
CA PHE A 231 23.45 -13.04 4.96
C PHE A 231 23.30 -13.67 6.34
N ARG A 232 22.13 -14.22 6.65
CA ARG A 232 21.86 -14.91 7.89
C ARG A 232 22.61 -16.24 8.00
N SER A 233 22.60 -17.04 6.94
CA SER A 233 23.34 -18.30 6.86
C SER A 233 24.84 -18.10 7.06
N SER A 234 25.40 -16.98 6.59
CA SER A 234 26.80 -16.65 6.78
C SER A 234 27.14 -16.16 8.20
N ARG A 235 26.20 -15.48 8.87
CA ARG A 235 26.35 -14.96 10.24
C ARG A 235 26.17 -16.06 11.28
N ASP A 236 25.18 -16.92 11.13
CA ASP A 236 24.93 -18.06 12.02
C ASP A 236 26.05 -19.09 11.96
N ARG A 237 26.69 -19.30 10.80
CA ARG A 237 27.88 -20.15 10.68
C ARG A 237 29.10 -19.64 11.43
N ARG A 238 29.20 -18.33 11.65
CA ARG A 238 30.32 -17.73 12.42
C ARG A 238 30.10 -17.67 13.93
N ILE A 239 28.83 -17.68 14.38
CA ILE A 239 28.46 -17.45 15.77
C ILE A 239 28.08 -18.75 16.51
N PHE A 240 27.49 -19.74 15.81
CA PHE A 240 27.06 -21.02 16.41
C PHE A 240 27.26 -22.19 15.43
N PRO A 241 28.41 -22.86 15.48
CA PRO A 241 28.56 -24.14 14.77
C PRO A 241 27.74 -25.23 15.49
N GLY A 242 26.48 -25.42 15.13
CA GLY A 242 25.72 -26.61 15.63
C GLY A 242 24.24 -26.46 15.92
N HIS A 243 23.61 -25.25 15.91
CA HIS A 243 22.18 -25.12 16.21
C HIS A 243 21.33 -24.76 14.98
N ARG A 244 20.50 -25.72 14.53
CA ARG A 244 19.45 -25.54 13.53
C ARG A 244 18.24 -24.88 14.18
N LEU A 245 18.08 -23.57 13.99
CA LEU A 245 16.81 -22.89 14.32
C LEU A 245 15.86 -22.92 13.12
N LYS A 246 14.66 -23.49 13.34
CA LYS A 246 13.59 -23.63 12.34
C LYS A 246 12.89 -22.28 12.05
N GLY A 247 12.76 -21.98 10.81
CA GLY A 247 12.16 -20.96 10.04
C GLY A 247 10.91 -20.20 10.48
N ALA A 248 11.04 -19.10 11.21
CA ALA A 248 9.90 -18.19 11.42
C ALA A 248 10.22 -16.70 11.23
N SER A 249 11.33 -16.33 10.62
CA SER A 249 11.79 -14.93 10.73
C SER A 249 12.39 -14.26 9.50
N ALA A 250 12.24 -14.79 8.30
CA ALA A 250 12.83 -14.17 7.10
C ALA A 250 12.22 -12.79 6.79
N LEU A 251 10.89 -12.65 6.80
CA LEU A 251 10.20 -11.37 6.62
C LEU A 251 10.50 -10.39 7.76
N HIS A 252 10.60 -10.90 8.99
CA HIS A 252 10.94 -10.09 10.16
C HIS A 252 12.31 -9.42 10.05
N ASN A 253 13.29 -10.10 9.46
CA ASN A 253 14.64 -9.57 9.35
C ASN A 253 14.85 -8.72 8.11
N TYR A 254 14.12 -9.00 7.04
CA TYR A 254 14.03 -8.14 5.88
C TYR A 254 13.53 -6.75 6.28
N LEU A 255 12.39 -6.71 6.96
CA LEU A 255 11.79 -5.46 7.44
C LEU A 255 12.68 -4.77 8.50
N ALA A 256 13.39 -5.52 9.33
CA ALA A 256 14.35 -4.96 10.28
C ALA A 256 15.59 -4.36 9.59
N SER A 257 16.08 -4.94 8.49
CA SER A 257 17.25 -4.44 7.76
C SER A 257 17.01 -3.13 7.02
N ILE A 258 15.78 -2.90 6.53
CA ILE A 258 15.41 -1.65 5.84
C ILE A 258 15.39 -0.46 6.83
N PHE A 259 15.06 -0.70 8.10
CA PHE A 259 14.83 0.37 9.07
C PHE A 259 15.88 0.49 10.19
N THR A 260 16.88 -0.37 10.24
CA THR A 260 18.06 -0.15 11.09
C THR A 260 19.06 0.71 10.33
N ALA A 261 18.93 2.03 10.45
CA ALA A 261 19.96 2.95 10.03
C ALA A 261 21.29 2.59 10.72
N PRO A 262 22.45 2.68 10.04
CA PRO A 262 23.76 2.50 10.65
C PRO A 262 24.09 3.73 11.51
N GLY A 263 23.61 3.77 12.74
CA GLY A 263 23.73 4.92 13.63
C GLY A 263 24.04 4.55 15.08
N ARG A 264 25.15 3.85 15.30
CA ARG A 264 25.89 3.97 16.57
C ARG A 264 27.35 3.57 16.36
N ARG A 265 28.15 4.52 15.87
CA ARG A 265 29.60 4.48 16.01
C ARG A 265 29.97 4.63 17.48
N GLY A 266 30.85 3.73 17.91
CA GLY A 266 31.30 3.57 19.27
C GLY A 266 31.80 4.83 19.94
N ARG A 267 31.39 5.01 21.18
CA ARG A 267 32.08 5.79 22.17
C ARG A 267 33.44 5.14 22.43
N LYS A 268 34.50 5.69 21.86
CA LYS A 268 35.88 5.41 22.34
C LYS A 268 35.97 5.96 23.72
N ARG A 269 36.16 5.10 24.73
CA ARG A 269 36.69 5.50 26.03
C ARG A 269 38.16 5.83 25.84
N PHE A 270 38.53 7.06 26.10
CA PHE A 270 39.91 7.41 26.38
C PHE A 270 40.12 7.21 27.90
N HIS A 271 41.10 6.39 28.22
CA HIS A 271 41.82 6.42 29.49
C HIS A 271 43.05 7.27 29.32
#